data_0655ad8c68c2564de0dcc5ac3c5f836d
#
_entry.id   0655ad8c68c2564de0dcc5ac3c5f836d
#
_cell.length_a   1.000
_cell.length_b   1.000
_cell.length_c   1.000
_cell.angle_alpha   90.00
_cell.angle_beta   90.00
_cell.angle_gamma   90.00
#
_symmetry.space_group_name_H-M   'P 1'
#
loop_
_entity.id
_entity.type
_entity.pdbx_description
1 polymer ?
#
loop_
_entity_poly.entity_id
_entity_poly.type
_entity_poly.pdbx_seq_one_letter_code
_entity_poly.pdbx_strand_id
1 'polypeptide(L)'
;MRYNFALAAMAFAAALPISAGAQTLTSLTNQPPDGAVITMQMTDGTVIAQGENDNDWWKLTPDNKGSYVNGTWTQLATLPSGYSPYAMAEAVLADGRLLISGGEYNETFNCCQFTNQSAIYDPLKDTWTMVAPPKGWTNIGDAPSIVLPDGRFVIGFKFTTKMAALDPKTLKWTELKSKGKNGKMIAEEGWVLQPDGTFLTVDVKAHPDSELYDPKSGKWLEEGDTANVDLRGAQNCCGTCIPYGKDNKKCYDPPGETGAGVRRPDGTVFFDGSMPDGEDVAHTAIWTPPSKGKKGTWAAGPNFPNGDQAYDNPVSILPNGNVLAEGASGQLYEFDGKNLNTTKFAGYGELMPLPSGEVLVGGYAAYKTTGTYDPSWAPTVSSSPSSVTRGQTYQISGTQFNGLNQGSAFGDEFDSHTNYPLVRITNNSSGHVFYCRTHDHSTMGVATGSKTVSTNFDVPSGMETGASQLVVVANGIPSTAVAVTVQ
;
A
#
# COMPACT_ATOMS: atom_id res chain seq x y z
N MET A 1 22.34 -66.84 19.90
CA MET A 1 21.43 -65.73 19.60
C MET A 1 21.99 -64.45 20.21
N ARG A 2 22.51 -63.54 19.38
CA ARG A 2 22.99 -62.21 19.83
C ARG A 2 21.98 -61.19 19.39
N TYR A 3 21.38 -60.47 20.34
CA TYR A 3 20.47 -59.36 20.09
C TYR A 3 21.31 -58.08 19.98
N ASN A 4 21.29 -57.44 18.80
CA ASN A 4 21.79 -56.09 18.59
C ASN A 4 20.68 -55.09 18.94
N PHE A 5 20.89 -54.28 19.97
CA PHE A 5 20.10 -53.08 20.23
C PHE A 5 20.70 -51.92 19.46
N ALA A 6 19.95 -51.37 18.49
CA ALA A 6 20.29 -50.12 17.84
C ALA A 6 19.69 -48.97 18.71
N LEU A 7 20.56 -48.12 19.28
CA LEU A 7 20.15 -46.86 19.89
C LEU A 7 19.83 -45.88 18.80
N ALA A 8 18.52 -45.48 18.73
CA ALA A 8 18.11 -44.34 17.96
C ALA A 8 18.37 -43.07 18.80
N ALA A 9 19.31 -42.25 18.37
CA ALA A 9 19.53 -40.93 18.95
C ALA A 9 18.44 -39.97 18.43
N MET A 10 17.50 -39.61 19.29
CA MET A 10 16.58 -38.51 19.04
C MET A 10 17.32 -37.17 19.27
N ALA A 11 17.59 -36.45 18.19
CA ALA A 11 18.05 -35.08 18.28
C ALA A 11 16.87 -34.17 18.67
N PHE A 12 16.82 -33.73 19.92
CA PHE A 12 15.98 -32.64 20.35
C PHE A 12 16.54 -31.34 19.78
N ALA A 13 15.90 -30.77 18.76
CA ALA A 13 16.14 -29.39 18.38
C ALA A 13 15.54 -28.50 19.48
N ALA A 14 16.40 -27.96 20.33
CA ALA A 14 16.01 -26.93 21.28
C ALA A 14 15.65 -25.66 20.47
N ALA A 15 14.38 -25.35 20.37
CA ALA A 15 13.93 -24.05 19.92
C ALA A 15 14.42 -23.02 20.97
N LEU A 16 15.43 -22.24 20.58
CA LEU A 16 15.83 -21.07 21.37
C LEU A 16 14.63 -20.12 21.41
N PRO A 17 14.25 -19.58 22.58
CA PRO A 17 13.23 -18.56 22.64
C PRO A 17 13.74 -17.35 21.84
N ILE A 18 13.04 -17.02 20.75
CA ILE A 18 13.22 -15.74 20.06
C ILE A 18 12.79 -14.70 21.07
N SER A 19 13.74 -13.95 21.61
CA SER A 19 13.40 -12.81 22.46
C SER A 19 12.56 -11.86 21.59
N ALA A 20 11.32 -11.62 21.98
CA ALA A 20 10.51 -10.59 21.35
C ALA A 20 11.29 -9.28 21.52
N GLY A 21 11.86 -8.79 20.42
CA GLY A 21 12.58 -7.51 20.40
C GLY A 21 11.64 -6.40 20.87
N ALA A 22 12.17 -5.35 21.48
CA ALA A 22 11.38 -4.17 21.81
C ALA A 22 10.98 -3.44 20.51
N GLN A 23 9.83 -2.76 20.51
CA GLN A 23 9.49 -1.78 19.47
C GLN A 23 10.61 -0.75 19.34
N THR A 24 10.97 -0.41 18.11
CA THR A 24 11.96 0.63 17.82
C THR A 24 11.47 1.56 16.72
N LEU A 25 11.87 2.82 16.80
CA LEU A 25 11.83 3.78 15.70
C LEU A 25 13.26 4.27 15.51
N THR A 26 13.85 3.98 14.36
CA THR A 26 15.25 4.27 14.06
C THR A 26 15.32 5.27 12.92
N SER A 27 15.84 6.46 13.17
CA SER A 27 16.05 7.47 12.14
C SER A 27 16.97 6.96 11.04
N LEU A 28 16.68 7.29 9.80
CA LEU A 28 17.58 7.00 8.70
C LEU A 28 18.90 7.72 8.91
N THR A 29 20.01 7.05 8.60
CA THR A 29 21.36 7.64 8.69
C THR A 29 21.51 8.79 7.68
N ASN A 30 20.96 8.61 6.49
CA ASN A 30 20.89 9.62 5.45
C ASN A 30 19.42 10.06 5.33
N GLN A 31 19.14 11.31 5.67
CA GLN A 31 17.80 11.87 5.56
C GLN A 31 17.48 12.24 4.11
N PRO A 32 16.19 12.26 3.70
CA PRO A 32 15.81 12.69 2.36
C PRO A 32 16.28 14.13 2.11
N PRO A 33 16.96 14.41 0.98
CA PRO A 33 17.59 15.71 0.72
C PRO A 33 16.61 16.87 0.61
N ASP A 34 15.37 16.61 0.24
CA ASP A 34 14.33 17.60 0.01
C ASP A 34 12.99 17.13 0.60
N GLY A 35 13.03 16.57 1.81
CA GLY A 35 11.84 15.98 2.42
C GLY A 35 11.35 14.71 1.72
N ALA A 36 10.27 14.16 2.22
CA ALA A 36 9.58 13.01 1.61
C ALA A 36 8.09 13.15 1.92
N VAL A 37 7.32 13.61 0.94
CA VAL A 37 5.87 13.86 1.06
C VAL A 37 5.12 12.57 0.85
N ILE A 38 5.39 11.89 -0.25
CA ILE A 38 4.81 10.59 -0.62
C ILE A 38 5.95 9.61 -0.82
N THR A 39 5.77 8.38 -0.36
CA THR A 39 6.76 7.31 -0.53
C THR A 39 6.13 6.08 -1.17
N MET A 40 6.81 5.49 -2.13
CA MET A 40 6.34 4.30 -2.83
C MET A 40 7.46 3.26 -2.95
N GLN A 41 7.21 2.05 -2.46
CA GLN A 41 8.13 0.95 -2.66
C GLN A 41 8.12 0.47 -4.12
N MET A 42 9.27 0.38 -4.75
CA MET A 42 9.39 -0.14 -6.10
C MET A 42 9.65 -1.65 -6.10
N THR A 43 9.39 -2.28 -7.23
CA THR A 43 9.53 -3.74 -7.38
C THR A 43 10.98 -4.24 -7.40
N ASP A 44 11.95 -3.33 -7.41
CA ASP A 44 13.39 -3.62 -7.24
C ASP A 44 13.89 -3.42 -5.79
N GLY A 45 12.95 -3.24 -4.85
CA GLY A 45 13.25 -3.03 -3.44
C GLY A 45 13.73 -1.62 -3.09
N THR A 46 13.82 -0.70 -4.03
CA THR A 46 14.06 0.71 -3.74
C THR A 46 12.77 1.40 -3.29
N VAL A 47 12.89 2.56 -2.68
CA VAL A 47 11.75 3.44 -2.36
C VAL A 47 11.89 4.71 -3.19
N ILE A 48 10.83 5.11 -3.86
CA ILE A 48 10.74 6.43 -4.49
C ILE A 48 9.99 7.37 -3.55
N ALA A 49 10.44 8.59 -3.42
CA ALA A 49 9.78 9.64 -2.66
C ALA A 49 9.63 10.91 -3.50
N GLN A 50 8.47 11.56 -3.38
CA GLN A 50 8.28 12.92 -3.83
C GLN A 50 8.89 13.87 -2.78
N GLY A 51 9.71 14.84 -3.21
CA GLY A 51 10.25 15.87 -2.35
C GLY A 51 9.24 16.98 -2.04
N GLU A 52 9.57 17.85 -1.09
CA GLU A 52 8.76 19.03 -0.74
C GLU A 52 8.66 20.06 -1.88
N ASN A 53 9.62 20.04 -2.81
CA ASN A 53 9.49 20.71 -4.11
C ASN A 53 8.78 19.77 -5.08
N ASP A 54 7.52 19.70 -5.08
CA ASP A 54 6.59 18.76 -5.76
C ASP A 54 7.06 18.13 -7.09
N ASN A 55 8.00 18.74 -7.79
CA ASN A 55 8.61 18.25 -9.02
C ASN A 55 9.81 17.33 -8.79
N ASP A 56 10.44 17.40 -7.62
CA ASP A 56 11.64 16.65 -7.32
C ASP A 56 11.30 15.27 -6.77
N TRP A 57 11.94 14.26 -7.34
CA TRP A 57 11.76 12.88 -6.94
C TRP A 57 13.08 12.26 -6.54
N TRP A 58 13.04 11.45 -5.52
CA TRP A 58 14.20 10.84 -4.90
C TRP A 58 14.04 9.33 -4.79
N LYS A 59 15.15 8.62 -4.82
CA LYS A 59 15.18 7.16 -4.65
C LYS A 59 16.07 6.79 -3.46
N LEU A 60 15.49 6.12 -2.47
CA LEU A 60 16.20 5.46 -1.38
C LEU A 60 16.58 4.04 -1.81
N THR A 61 17.88 3.78 -1.86
CA THR A 61 18.43 2.44 -2.10
C THR A 61 18.93 1.88 -0.78
N PRO A 62 18.48 0.70 -0.33
CA PRO A 62 18.98 0.06 0.88
C PRO A 62 20.47 -0.26 0.75
N ASP A 63 21.15 -0.39 1.87
CA ASP A 63 22.57 -0.78 1.88
C ASP A 63 22.77 -2.24 1.42
N ASN A 64 24.02 -2.68 1.31
CA ASN A 64 24.35 -4.03 0.88
C ASN A 64 23.98 -5.15 1.88
N LYS A 65 23.36 -4.81 3.02
CA LYS A 65 22.73 -5.75 3.96
C LYS A 65 21.21 -5.70 3.91
N GLY A 66 20.66 -4.89 3.01
CA GLY A 66 19.22 -4.68 2.85
C GLY A 66 18.62 -3.74 3.89
N SER A 67 19.42 -2.93 4.58
CA SER A 67 18.96 -1.94 5.56
C SER A 67 18.58 -0.63 4.88
N TYR A 68 17.34 -0.19 5.08
CA TYR A 68 16.88 1.13 4.66
C TYR A 68 17.39 2.23 5.60
N VAL A 69 17.59 1.91 6.88
CA VAL A 69 18.18 2.84 7.85
C VAL A 69 19.54 3.38 7.39
N ASN A 70 20.35 2.53 6.75
CA ASN A 70 21.65 2.91 6.21
C ASN A 70 21.62 3.16 4.68
N GLY A 71 20.43 3.27 4.12
CA GLY A 71 20.22 3.49 2.69
C GLY A 71 20.78 4.85 2.22
N THR A 72 20.84 5.01 0.92
CA THR A 72 21.30 6.24 0.27
C THR A 72 20.26 6.80 -0.68
N TRP A 73 20.12 8.12 -0.69
CA TRP A 73 19.22 8.84 -1.58
C TRP A 73 19.94 9.27 -2.86
N THR A 74 19.25 9.14 -3.98
CA THR A 74 19.67 9.64 -5.29
C THR A 74 18.51 10.35 -5.97
N GLN A 75 18.78 11.51 -6.59
CA GLN A 75 17.75 12.23 -7.32
C GLN A 75 17.36 11.47 -8.60
N LEU A 76 16.09 11.50 -8.91
CA LEU A 76 15.50 10.95 -10.11
C LEU A 76 15.11 12.05 -11.09
N ALA A 77 14.65 11.66 -12.29
CA ALA A 77 14.09 12.59 -13.24
C ALA A 77 12.90 13.34 -12.62
N THR A 78 12.82 14.65 -12.87
CA THR A 78 11.72 15.51 -12.45
C THR A 78 10.48 15.28 -13.30
N LEU A 79 9.30 15.58 -12.75
CA LEU A 79 8.06 15.59 -13.49
C LEU A 79 8.09 16.57 -14.66
N PRO A 80 7.35 16.32 -15.76
CA PRO A 80 7.17 17.28 -16.84
C PRO A 80 6.55 18.59 -16.34
N SER A 81 7.02 19.72 -16.88
CA SER A 81 6.50 21.05 -16.54
C SER A 81 4.98 21.13 -16.70
N GLY A 82 4.31 21.75 -15.75
CA GLY A 82 2.85 21.91 -15.72
C GLY A 82 2.12 20.79 -14.98
N TYR A 83 2.85 19.81 -14.42
CA TYR A 83 2.29 18.79 -13.53
C TYR A 83 3.19 18.63 -12.30
N SER A 84 2.74 19.17 -11.20
CA SER A 84 3.40 19.16 -9.90
C SER A 84 2.32 18.93 -8.84
N PRO A 85 1.78 17.68 -8.80
CA PRO A 85 0.64 17.38 -7.98
C PRO A 85 1.03 17.16 -6.52
N TYR A 86 0.10 17.48 -5.62
CA TYR A 86 0.06 17.03 -4.25
C TYR A 86 -1.33 16.46 -3.97
N ALA A 87 -1.47 15.53 -3.01
CA ALA A 87 -2.68 14.77 -2.77
C ALA A 87 -3.20 14.13 -4.07
N MET A 88 -2.46 13.16 -4.60
CA MET A 88 -2.80 12.46 -5.82
C MET A 88 -2.80 10.94 -5.60
N ALA A 89 -3.58 10.26 -6.42
CA ALA A 89 -3.56 8.81 -6.46
C ALA A 89 -2.26 8.27 -7.06
N GLU A 90 -1.68 7.25 -6.46
CA GLU A 90 -0.49 6.58 -6.96
C GLU A 90 -0.59 5.05 -6.90
N ALA A 91 0.14 4.38 -7.76
CA ALA A 91 0.24 2.92 -7.74
C ALA A 91 1.47 2.40 -8.47
N VAL A 92 2.10 1.37 -7.92
CA VAL A 92 3.05 0.53 -8.66
C VAL A 92 2.26 -0.52 -9.45
N LEU A 93 2.47 -0.51 -10.76
CA LEU A 93 1.74 -1.36 -11.70
C LEU A 93 2.39 -2.76 -11.81
N ALA A 94 1.65 -3.71 -12.38
CA ALA A 94 2.12 -5.10 -12.54
C ALA A 94 3.42 -5.23 -13.36
N ASP A 95 3.77 -4.25 -14.17
CA ASP A 95 5.01 -4.19 -14.95
C ASP A 95 6.16 -3.47 -14.22
N GLY A 96 5.93 -3.03 -12.97
CA GLY A 96 6.93 -2.38 -12.12
C GLY A 96 7.13 -0.88 -12.37
N ARG A 97 6.25 -0.23 -13.15
CA ARG A 97 6.22 1.23 -13.30
C ARG A 97 5.38 1.87 -12.22
N LEU A 98 5.68 3.12 -11.88
CA LEU A 98 4.86 3.93 -10.97
C LEU A 98 3.93 4.82 -11.79
N LEU A 99 2.65 4.83 -11.48
CA LEU A 99 1.64 5.77 -12.00
C LEU A 99 1.26 6.74 -10.89
N ILE A 100 1.17 8.02 -11.22
CA ILE A 100 0.52 9.05 -10.41
C ILE A 100 -0.60 9.67 -11.22
N SER A 101 -1.71 10.07 -10.57
CA SER A 101 -2.90 10.52 -11.28
C SER A 101 -3.75 11.46 -10.44
N GLY A 102 -4.17 12.57 -11.04
CA GLY A 102 -4.96 13.58 -10.33
C GLY A 102 -4.11 14.51 -9.48
N GLY A 103 -4.64 14.89 -8.36
CA GLY A 103 -4.12 15.81 -7.37
C GLY A 103 -5.14 16.88 -6.99
N GLU A 104 -5.26 17.13 -5.69
CA GLU A 104 -6.02 18.24 -5.17
C GLU A 104 -5.34 19.56 -5.48
N TYR A 105 -4.02 19.55 -5.42
CA TYR A 105 -3.16 20.69 -5.72
C TYR A 105 -2.36 20.40 -6.99
N ASN A 106 -1.97 21.44 -7.70
CA ASN A 106 -1.06 21.36 -8.83
C ASN A 106 -0.29 22.67 -8.99
N GLU A 107 1.05 22.64 -8.94
CA GLU A 107 1.98 23.78 -9.02
C GLU A 107 1.85 24.81 -7.88
N THR A 108 0.77 24.82 -7.12
CA THR A 108 0.56 25.73 -5.97
C THR A 108 -0.36 25.06 -4.95
N PHE A 109 -0.15 25.33 -3.66
CA PHE A 109 -1.02 24.90 -2.57
C PHE A 109 -2.26 25.78 -2.40
N ASN A 110 -2.90 26.17 -3.50
CA ASN A 110 -4.21 26.80 -3.45
C ASN A 110 -5.28 25.70 -3.46
N CYS A 111 -6.05 25.59 -2.41
CA CYS A 111 -7.13 24.62 -2.29
C CYS A 111 -7.94 24.44 -3.57
N CYS A 112 -8.26 23.17 -3.90
CA CYS A 112 -9.18 22.78 -4.95
C CYS A 112 -8.76 23.16 -6.37
N GLN A 113 -7.48 23.15 -6.65
CA GLN A 113 -6.96 23.20 -8.02
C GLN A 113 -6.87 21.80 -8.64
N PHE A 114 -7.97 21.06 -8.53
CA PHE A 114 -8.05 19.69 -9.02
C PHE A 114 -7.55 19.56 -10.45
N THR A 115 -6.59 18.67 -10.66
CA THR A 115 -6.09 18.36 -11.99
C THR A 115 -6.62 17.04 -12.53
N ASN A 116 -6.64 16.90 -13.85
CA ASN A 116 -6.93 15.63 -14.54
C ASN A 116 -5.68 15.00 -15.14
N GLN A 117 -4.52 15.53 -14.83
CA GLN A 117 -3.24 15.04 -15.37
C GLN A 117 -2.87 13.71 -14.72
N SER A 118 -2.05 12.97 -15.42
CA SER A 118 -1.46 11.72 -14.93
C SER A 118 -0.08 11.56 -15.56
N ALA A 119 0.83 10.92 -14.85
CA ALA A 119 2.16 10.60 -15.37
C ALA A 119 2.58 9.20 -14.93
N ILE A 120 3.38 8.54 -15.75
CA ILE A 120 3.95 7.23 -15.46
C ILE A 120 5.48 7.31 -15.46
N TYR A 121 6.10 6.78 -14.42
CA TYR A 121 7.53 6.69 -14.26
C TYR A 121 8.04 5.31 -14.71
N ASP A 122 9.03 5.30 -15.57
CA ASP A 122 9.74 4.08 -15.99
C ASP A 122 11.09 3.99 -15.23
N PRO A 123 11.21 3.11 -14.23
CA PRO A 123 12.42 3.02 -13.41
C PRO A 123 13.64 2.49 -14.17
N LEU A 124 13.46 1.85 -15.34
CA LEU A 124 14.57 1.37 -16.17
C LEU A 124 15.20 2.50 -17.00
N LYS A 125 14.43 3.56 -17.28
CA LYS A 125 14.86 4.70 -18.09
C LYS A 125 15.09 5.96 -17.29
N ASP A 126 14.64 5.97 -16.04
CA ASP A 126 14.56 7.18 -15.21
C ASP A 126 13.84 8.31 -15.96
N THR A 127 12.60 8.07 -16.37
CA THR A 127 11.82 9.03 -17.16
C THR A 127 10.35 9.01 -16.79
N TRP A 128 9.75 10.19 -16.76
CA TRP A 128 8.31 10.39 -16.65
C TRP A 128 7.69 10.58 -18.06
N THR A 129 6.51 10.03 -18.25
CA THR A 129 5.71 10.20 -19.46
C THR A 129 4.28 10.56 -19.09
N MET A 130 3.75 11.65 -19.64
CA MET A 130 2.37 12.05 -19.41
C MET A 130 1.40 11.02 -19.99
N VAL A 131 0.34 10.72 -19.24
CA VAL A 131 -0.76 9.86 -19.66
C VAL A 131 -1.99 10.73 -19.90
N ALA A 132 -2.62 10.57 -21.07
CA ALA A 132 -3.82 11.33 -21.37
C ALA A 132 -4.94 11.02 -20.35
N PRO A 133 -5.71 12.02 -19.89
CA PRO A 133 -6.77 11.80 -18.92
C PRO A 133 -7.93 10.95 -19.49
N PRO A 134 -8.81 10.41 -18.64
CA PRO A 134 -10.04 9.79 -19.08
C PRO A 134 -10.87 10.74 -19.94
N LYS A 135 -11.47 10.21 -21.00
CA LYS A 135 -12.17 11.04 -21.99
C LYS A 135 -13.29 11.88 -21.36
N GLY A 136 -13.16 13.20 -21.50
CA GLY A 136 -14.18 14.15 -21.05
C GLY A 136 -14.15 14.44 -19.54
N TRP A 137 -13.14 13.94 -18.81
CA TRP A 137 -12.92 14.34 -17.44
C TRP A 137 -12.14 15.65 -17.40
N THR A 138 -12.64 16.60 -16.64
CA THR A 138 -12.03 17.93 -16.49
C THR A 138 -11.09 18.01 -15.30
N ASN A 139 -11.28 17.12 -14.35
CA ASN A 139 -10.45 16.91 -13.16
C ASN A 139 -10.55 15.46 -12.73
N ILE A 140 -9.61 15.00 -11.94
CA ILE A 140 -9.63 13.77 -11.16
C ILE A 140 -9.71 14.17 -9.69
N GLY A 141 -8.88 15.10 -9.27
CA GLY A 141 -8.72 15.54 -7.89
C GLY A 141 -7.91 14.53 -7.08
N ASP A 142 -8.04 14.60 -5.81
CA ASP A 142 -7.62 13.69 -4.78
C ASP A 142 -8.66 12.54 -4.67
N ALA A 143 -8.72 11.72 -5.67
CA ALA A 143 -9.73 10.67 -5.79
C ALA A 143 -9.15 9.31 -5.39
N PRO A 144 -9.95 8.46 -4.70
CA PRO A 144 -9.49 7.13 -4.32
C PRO A 144 -9.14 6.29 -5.55
N SER A 145 -8.16 5.43 -5.38
CA SER A 145 -7.67 4.57 -6.45
C SER A 145 -7.38 3.14 -5.97
N ILE A 146 -7.24 2.22 -6.92
CA ILE A 146 -6.90 0.83 -6.63
C ILE A 146 -6.37 0.11 -7.87
N VAL A 147 -5.44 -0.83 -7.69
CA VAL A 147 -5.06 -1.76 -8.74
C VAL A 147 -5.86 -3.05 -8.60
N LEU A 148 -6.67 -3.35 -9.62
CA LEU A 148 -7.47 -4.58 -9.66
C LEU A 148 -6.59 -5.83 -9.82
N PRO A 149 -7.10 -7.03 -9.46
CA PRO A 149 -6.36 -8.28 -9.63
C PRO A 149 -5.86 -8.56 -11.06
N ASP A 150 -6.51 -7.98 -12.08
CA ASP A 150 -6.10 -8.09 -13.49
C ASP A 150 -5.02 -7.06 -13.90
N GLY A 151 -4.56 -6.23 -12.98
CA GLY A 151 -3.50 -5.25 -13.17
C GLY A 151 -3.96 -3.89 -13.69
N ARG A 152 -5.25 -3.68 -13.93
CA ARG A 152 -5.77 -2.35 -14.29
C ARG A 152 -5.79 -1.44 -13.08
N PHE A 153 -5.35 -0.22 -13.25
CA PHE A 153 -5.49 0.83 -12.24
C PHE A 153 -6.85 1.50 -12.39
N VAL A 154 -7.62 1.55 -11.32
CA VAL A 154 -8.94 2.20 -11.26
C VAL A 154 -8.86 3.44 -10.40
N ILE A 155 -9.49 4.51 -10.88
CA ILE A 155 -9.57 5.78 -10.17
C ILE A 155 -11.00 6.31 -10.20
N GLY A 156 -11.40 6.99 -9.13
CA GLY A 156 -12.63 7.76 -9.06
C GLY A 156 -12.52 9.10 -9.81
N PHE A 157 -13.64 9.66 -10.18
CA PHE A 157 -13.75 11.08 -10.53
C PHE A 157 -14.41 11.77 -9.35
N LYS A 158 -13.61 12.46 -8.55
CA LYS A 158 -14.08 13.11 -7.31
C LYS A 158 -15.38 13.89 -7.50
N PHE A 159 -16.27 13.79 -6.54
CA PHE A 159 -17.61 14.39 -6.51
C PHE A 159 -18.57 13.89 -7.59
N THR A 160 -18.30 12.77 -8.21
CA THR A 160 -19.23 12.10 -9.13
C THR A 160 -19.32 10.61 -8.79
N THR A 161 -20.16 9.86 -9.50
CA THR A 161 -20.16 8.38 -9.40
C THR A 161 -19.30 7.73 -10.47
N LYS A 162 -18.52 8.49 -11.25
CA LYS A 162 -17.76 7.97 -12.37
C LYS A 162 -16.45 7.35 -11.88
N MET A 163 -16.07 6.27 -12.53
CA MET A 163 -14.77 5.62 -12.40
C MET A 163 -14.21 5.26 -13.75
N ALA A 164 -12.90 5.25 -13.86
CA ALA A 164 -12.21 4.79 -15.06
C ALA A 164 -11.09 3.83 -14.71
N ALA A 165 -10.84 2.85 -15.57
CA ALA A 165 -9.73 1.90 -15.47
C ALA A 165 -8.69 2.19 -16.54
N LEU A 166 -7.43 2.32 -16.15
CA LEU A 166 -6.28 2.40 -17.04
C LEU A 166 -5.74 1.00 -17.31
N ASP A 167 -5.60 0.66 -18.57
CA ASP A 167 -4.82 -0.50 -18.99
C ASP A 167 -3.33 -0.11 -19.01
N PRO A 168 -2.48 -0.71 -18.15
CA PRO A 168 -1.07 -0.30 -18.05
C PRO A 168 -0.26 -0.56 -19.31
N LYS A 169 -0.66 -1.51 -20.17
CA LYS A 169 0.06 -1.84 -21.40
C LYS A 169 -0.21 -0.86 -22.52
N THR A 170 -1.46 -0.42 -22.65
CA THR A 170 -1.88 0.47 -23.74
C THR A 170 -1.98 1.93 -23.32
N LEU A 171 -1.92 2.22 -22.03
CA LEU A 171 -2.15 3.53 -21.40
C LEU A 171 -3.47 4.17 -21.83
N LYS A 172 -4.50 3.34 -22.01
CA LYS A 172 -5.83 3.78 -22.39
C LYS A 172 -6.82 3.59 -21.25
N TRP A 173 -7.58 4.63 -21.00
CA TRP A 173 -8.67 4.61 -20.04
C TRP A 173 -9.95 4.01 -20.62
N THR A 174 -10.65 3.25 -19.80
CA THR A 174 -12.00 2.73 -20.08
C THR A 174 -12.90 3.13 -18.93
N GLU A 175 -13.99 3.85 -19.23
CA GLU A 175 -14.99 4.19 -18.21
C GLU A 175 -15.65 2.90 -17.68
N LEU A 176 -15.71 2.76 -16.36
CA LEU A 176 -16.35 1.64 -15.69
C LEU A 176 -17.83 1.93 -15.45
N LYS A 177 -18.64 0.86 -15.43
CA LYS A 177 -19.99 0.99 -14.88
C LYS A 177 -19.89 1.23 -13.37
N SER A 178 -20.64 2.18 -12.86
CA SER A 178 -20.70 2.52 -11.45
C SER A 178 -22.16 2.74 -11.04
N LYS A 179 -22.87 1.63 -10.83
CA LYS A 179 -24.30 1.66 -10.52
C LYS A 179 -24.53 1.38 -9.05
N GLY A 180 -25.36 2.20 -8.43
CA GLY A 180 -25.84 1.98 -7.06
C GLY A 180 -24.97 2.64 -6.00
N LYS A 181 -23.97 3.46 -6.32
CA LYS A 181 -23.17 4.20 -5.33
C LYS A 181 -24.10 5.01 -4.41
N ASN A 182 -24.02 4.74 -3.12
CA ASN A 182 -24.70 5.51 -2.08
C ASN A 182 -24.21 6.96 -2.12
N GLY A 183 -24.91 7.89 -1.50
CA GLY A 183 -24.56 9.31 -1.57
C GLY A 183 -24.48 9.88 -2.99
N LYS A 184 -24.48 9.03 -4.04
CA LYS A 184 -24.31 9.39 -5.46
C LYS A 184 -23.03 10.17 -5.75
N MET A 185 -22.00 9.88 -5.01
CA MET A 185 -20.73 10.60 -5.05
C MET A 185 -19.61 9.68 -4.59
N ILE A 186 -18.46 9.79 -5.24
CA ILE A 186 -17.15 9.34 -4.76
C ILE A 186 -16.45 10.58 -4.20
N ALA A 187 -15.95 10.50 -2.99
CA ALA A 187 -15.23 11.57 -2.33
C ALA A 187 -13.87 11.04 -1.86
N GLU A 188 -13.26 11.63 -0.88
CA GLU A 188 -12.04 11.12 -0.23
C GLU A 188 -12.41 9.94 0.66
N GLU A 189 -12.28 8.74 0.11
CA GLU A 189 -12.70 7.50 0.76
C GLU A 189 -11.69 6.38 0.48
N GLY A 190 -11.20 5.71 1.51
CA GLY A 190 -10.29 4.58 1.36
C GLY A 190 -10.93 3.39 0.62
N TRP A 191 -10.23 2.81 -0.36
CA TRP A 191 -10.66 1.62 -1.10
C TRP A 191 -9.82 0.41 -0.73
N VAL A 192 -10.42 -0.61 -0.10
CA VAL A 192 -9.71 -1.77 0.42
C VAL A 192 -10.02 -3.03 -0.40
N LEU A 193 -9.02 -3.52 -1.13
CA LEU A 193 -9.12 -4.69 -2.00
C LEU A 193 -9.44 -5.97 -1.19
N GLN A 194 -10.44 -6.70 -1.66
CA GLN A 194 -10.84 -7.99 -1.12
C GLN A 194 -10.30 -9.15 -1.97
N PRO A 195 -10.17 -10.37 -1.41
CA PRO A 195 -9.59 -11.52 -2.12
C PRO A 195 -10.34 -11.95 -3.39
N ASP A 196 -11.62 -11.62 -3.50
CA ASP A 196 -12.46 -11.92 -4.68
C ASP A 196 -12.38 -10.86 -5.79
N GLY A 197 -11.63 -9.78 -5.53
CA GLY A 197 -11.42 -8.65 -6.44
C GLY A 197 -12.46 -7.55 -6.32
N THR A 198 -13.37 -7.62 -5.36
CA THR A 198 -14.19 -6.47 -4.93
C THR A 198 -13.33 -5.53 -4.09
N PHE A 199 -13.78 -4.30 -3.87
CA PHE A 199 -13.16 -3.42 -2.89
C PHE A 199 -14.20 -2.75 -2.00
N LEU A 200 -13.87 -2.69 -0.70
CA LEU A 200 -14.69 -2.13 0.36
C LEU A 200 -14.37 -0.65 0.52
N THR A 201 -15.40 0.15 0.77
CA THR A 201 -15.27 1.55 1.18
C THR A 201 -16.30 1.93 2.24
N VAL A 202 -16.00 2.95 3.01
CA VAL A 202 -16.96 3.67 3.85
C VAL A 202 -17.41 4.90 3.08
N ASP A 203 -18.72 5.11 2.99
CA ASP A 203 -19.27 6.20 2.20
C ASP A 203 -19.22 7.54 2.96
N VAL A 204 -18.54 8.51 2.39
CA VAL A 204 -18.41 9.83 3.00
C VAL A 204 -19.73 10.61 2.95
N LYS A 205 -20.46 10.58 1.82
CA LYS A 205 -21.69 11.37 1.64
C LYS A 205 -22.90 10.73 2.30
N ALA A 206 -22.95 9.41 2.33
CA ALA A 206 -24.06 8.65 2.94
C ALA A 206 -23.63 7.98 4.26
N HIS A 207 -22.65 8.60 4.96
CA HIS A 207 -22.18 8.07 6.26
C HIS A 207 -23.36 7.80 7.21
N PRO A 208 -23.31 6.79 8.03
CA PRO A 208 -22.23 5.83 8.23
C PRO A 208 -22.29 4.56 7.33
N ASP A 209 -22.89 4.64 6.17
CA ASP A 209 -23.03 3.51 5.23
C ASP A 209 -21.66 3.06 4.68
N SER A 210 -21.61 1.79 4.27
CA SER A 210 -20.45 1.19 3.59
C SER A 210 -20.87 0.37 2.38
N GLU A 211 -19.97 0.22 1.42
CA GLU A 211 -20.23 -0.44 0.16
C GLU A 211 -19.07 -1.30 -0.32
N LEU A 212 -19.40 -2.34 -1.07
CA LEU A 212 -18.46 -3.10 -1.90
C LEU A 212 -18.69 -2.80 -3.38
N TYR A 213 -17.66 -2.41 -4.09
CA TYR A 213 -17.72 -2.37 -5.54
C TYR A 213 -17.33 -3.72 -6.13
N ASP A 214 -18.19 -4.24 -7.01
CA ASP A 214 -17.91 -5.45 -7.80
C ASP A 214 -17.57 -5.09 -9.24
N PRO A 215 -16.27 -5.17 -9.64
CA PRO A 215 -15.82 -4.83 -10.99
C PRO A 215 -16.44 -5.70 -12.09
N LYS A 216 -16.89 -6.92 -11.75
CA LYS A 216 -17.49 -7.84 -12.72
C LYS A 216 -18.89 -7.43 -13.11
N SER A 217 -19.69 -6.98 -12.15
CA SER A 217 -21.06 -6.51 -12.41
C SER A 217 -21.12 -4.99 -12.67
N GLY A 218 -20.13 -4.24 -12.24
CA GLY A 218 -20.10 -2.79 -12.28
C GLY A 218 -21.09 -2.15 -11.32
N LYS A 219 -21.28 -2.76 -10.15
CA LYS A 219 -22.23 -2.32 -9.13
C LYS A 219 -21.55 -2.08 -7.81
N TRP A 220 -22.06 -1.09 -7.10
CA TRP A 220 -21.87 -0.91 -5.67
C TRP A 220 -22.91 -1.75 -4.94
N LEU A 221 -22.49 -2.49 -3.95
CA LEU A 221 -23.30 -3.38 -3.13
C LEU A 221 -23.22 -2.89 -1.70
N GLU A 222 -24.33 -2.61 -1.11
CA GLU A 222 -24.41 -2.11 0.26
C GLU A 222 -23.92 -3.17 1.26
N GLU A 223 -23.01 -2.77 2.17
CA GLU A 223 -22.43 -3.63 3.22
C GLU A 223 -22.90 -3.25 4.64
N GLY A 224 -23.85 -2.34 4.77
CA GLY A 224 -24.39 -1.87 6.04
C GLY A 224 -23.67 -0.64 6.59
N ASP A 225 -24.09 -0.23 7.76
CA ASP A 225 -23.46 0.90 8.46
C ASP A 225 -22.24 0.46 9.28
N THR A 226 -21.36 1.39 9.58
CA THR A 226 -20.14 1.20 10.39
C THR A 226 -20.43 1.07 11.89
N ALA A 227 -21.48 0.33 12.26
CA ALA A 227 -21.97 0.18 13.64
C ALA A 227 -22.38 1.52 14.27
N ASN A 228 -22.94 2.42 13.50
CA ASN A 228 -23.27 3.81 13.86
C ASN A 228 -22.06 4.67 14.28
N VAL A 229 -20.86 4.27 13.89
CA VAL A 229 -19.65 5.07 14.08
C VAL A 229 -19.51 6.01 12.87
N ASP A 230 -19.49 7.30 13.10
CA ASP A 230 -19.17 8.27 12.05
C ASP A 230 -17.65 8.34 11.88
N LEU A 231 -17.17 7.90 10.72
CA LEU A 231 -15.76 7.94 10.35
C LEU A 231 -15.43 9.16 9.46
N ARG A 232 -16.43 9.96 9.17
CA ARG A 232 -16.27 11.13 8.33
C ARG A 232 -15.78 12.33 9.12
N GLY A 233 -14.76 13.01 8.64
CA GLY A 233 -14.35 14.33 9.09
C GLY A 233 -15.04 15.45 8.34
N ALA A 234 -15.11 16.61 8.99
CA ALA A 234 -15.72 17.81 8.45
C ALA A 234 -14.76 18.65 7.61
N GLN A 235 -13.66 18.11 7.17
CA GLN A 235 -12.65 18.89 6.48
C GLN A 235 -13.17 19.45 5.16
N ASN A 236 -12.94 20.73 4.99
CA ASN A 236 -13.35 21.46 3.80
C ASN A 236 -12.42 22.65 3.57
N CYS A 237 -11.27 22.40 3.01
CA CYS A 237 -10.33 23.47 2.67
C CYS A 237 -10.86 24.39 1.56
N CYS A 238 -11.83 23.93 0.77
CA CYS A 238 -12.35 24.61 -0.39
C CYS A 238 -13.62 25.43 -0.11
N GLY A 239 -14.06 25.51 1.13
CA GLY A 239 -15.29 26.20 1.49
C GLY A 239 -16.54 25.38 1.17
N THR A 240 -17.71 26.01 1.12
CA THR A 240 -19.01 25.34 0.93
C THR A 240 -19.36 25.05 -0.53
N CYS A 241 -18.52 25.43 -1.49
CA CYS A 241 -18.85 25.33 -2.92
C CYS A 241 -17.59 25.17 -3.76
N ILE A 242 -17.38 23.99 -4.27
CA ILE A 242 -16.33 23.72 -5.25
C ILE A 242 -16.92 23.90 -6.65
N PRO A 243 -16.49 24.91 -7.42
CA PRO A 243 -17.04 25.17 -8.74
C PRO A 243 -16.68 24.08 -9.75
N TYR A 244 -17.63 23.63 -10.56
CA TYR A 244 -17.35 22.69 -11.65
C TYR A 244 -18.18 22.98 -12.90
N GLY A 245 -17.81 22.33 -14.01
CA GLY A 245 -18.44 22.49 -15.32
C GLY A 245 -17.81 23.60 -16.13
N LYS A 246 -18.28 23.74 -17.39
CA LYS A 246 -17.66 24.65 -18.38
C LYS A 246 -17.71 26.15 -18.01
N ASP A 247 -18.59 26.54 -17.12
CA ASP A 247 -18.84 27.92 -16.75
C ASP A 247 -18.73 28.18 -15.24
N ASN A 248 -18.23 27.18 -14.48
CA ASN A 248 -18.08 27.23 -13.01
C ASN A 248 -19.34 27.66 -12.27
N LYS A 249 -20.54 27.41 -12.85
CA LYS A 249 -21.83 27.80 -12.26
C LYS A 249 -22.46 26.74 -11.37
N LYS A 250 -21.88 25.54 -11.37
CA LYS A 250 -22.33 24.47 -10.50
C LYS A 250 -21.30 24.29 -9.38
N CYS A 251 -21.76 23.89 -8.21
CA CYS A 251 -20.94 23.63 -7.06
C CYS A 251 -21.16 22.21 -6.56
N TYR A 252 -20.09 21.58 -6.10
CA TYR A 252 -20.18 20.50 -5.15
C TYR A 252 -20.17 21.07 -3.73
N ASP A 253 -20.96 20.48 -2.88
CA ASP A 253 -20.86 20.64 -1.42
C ASP A 253 -19.92 19.55 -0.93
N PRO A 254 -18.68 19.88 -0.52
CA PRO A 254 -17.72 18.87 -0.12
C PRO A 254 -18.27 18.08 1.07
N PRO A 255 -18.33 16.76 0.98
CA PRO A 255 -18.93 15.94 2.03
C PRO A 255 -18.01 15.69 3.22
N GLY A 256 -16.76 16.15 3.19
CA GLY A 256 -15.68 15.75 4.08
C GLY A 256 -14.93 14.53 3.52
N GLU A 257 -14.18 13.85 4.38
CA GLU A 257 -13.33 12.73 4.05
C GLU A 257 -13.43 11.64 5.13
N THR A 258 -13.04 10.41 4.81
CA THR A 258 -12.80 9.35 5.79
C THR A 258 -11.31 9.13 5.94
N GLY A 259 -10.90 8.52 7.05
CA GLY A 259 -9.53 8.06 7.22
C GLY A 259 -9.22 6.79 6.42
N ALA A 260 -8.05 6.24 6.66
CA ALA A 260 -7.51 5.11 5.95
C ALA A 260 -8.15 3.77 6.35
N GLY A 261 -8.12 2.82 5.43
CA GLY A 261 -8.57 1.45 5.68
C GLY A 261 -7.53 0.42 5.29
N VAL A 262 -7.30 -0.60 6.13
CA VAL A 262 -6.38 -1.69 5.81
C VAL A 262 -6.94 -3.05 6.22
N ARG A 263 -6.80 -4.02 5.31
CA ARG A 263 -7.18 -5.41 5.58
C ARG A 263 -6.12 -6.10 6.42
N ARG A 264 -6.53 -6.76 7.50
CA ARG A 264 -5.67 -7.55 8.39
C ARG A 264 -5.53 -9.00 7.89
N PRO A 265 -4.48 -9.72 8.31
CA PRO A 265 -4.28 -11.12 7.90
C PRO A 265 -5.43 -12.08 8.29
N ASP A 266 -6.19 -11.78 9.34
CA ASP A 266 -7.37 -12.54 9.76
C ASP A 266 -8.59 -12.31 8.85
N GLY A 267 -8.48 -11.38 7.89
CA GLY A 267 -9.51 -11.01 6.94
C GLY A 267 -10.37 -9.83 7.38
N THR A 268 -10.30 -9.40 8.62
CA THR A 268 -10.98 -8.17 9.06
C THR A 268 -10.37 -6.94 8.39
N VAL A 269 -11.14 -5.86 8.27
CA VAL A 269 -10.63 -4.58 7.78
C VAL A 269 -10.77 -3.56 8.90
N PHE A 270 -9.67 -2.93 9.24
CA PHE A 270 -9.61 -1.80 10.15
C PHE A 270 -9.78 -0.53 9.33
N PHE A 271 -10.69 0.34 9.76
CA PHE A 271 -10.80 1.72 9.29
C PHE A 271 -10.65 2.65 10.46
N ASP A 272 -9.84 3.69 10.30
CA ASP A 272 -9.93 4.86 11.15
C ASP A 272 -10.78 5.96 10.48
N GLY A 273 -11.11 6.97 11.24
CA GLY A 273 -11.92 8.07 10.79
C GLY A 273 -11.19 9.37 10.91
N SER A 274 -11.47 10.28 10.00
CA SER A 274 -11.20 11.69 10.20
C SER A 274 -11.96 12.18 11.44
N MET A 275 -11.78 13.43 11.85
CA MET A 275 -12.43 13.96 13.04
C MET A 275 -13.88 14.33 12.75
N PRO A 276 -14.87 13.64 13.38
CA PRO A 276 -16.27 14.00 13.20
C PRO A 276 -16.58 15.41 13.68
N ASP A 277 -17.55 16.04 13.05
CA ASP A 277 -18.04 17.38 13.42
C ASP A 277 -18.48 17.44 14.89
N GLY A 278 -17.85 18.31 15.66
CA GLY A 278 -18.21 18.57 17.06
C GLY A 278 -17.75 17.51 18.05
N GLU A 279 -16.89 16.59 17.64
CA GLU A 279 -16.23 15.62 18.50
C GLU A 279 -14.74 15.95 18.71
N ASP A 280 -14.18 15.49 19.82
CA ASP A 280 -12.79 15.77 20.21
C ASP A 280 -11.88 14.54 20.09
N VAL A 281 -12.34 13.48 19.40
CA VAL A 281 -11.61 12.23 19.28
C VAL A 281 -11.96 11.52 17.96
N ALA A 282 -10.97 10.94 17.30
CA ALA A 282 -11.19 10.10 16.14
C ALA A 282 -11.66 8.69 16.52
N HIS A 283 -12.51 8.14 15.67
CA HIS A 283 -13.09 6.82 15.84
C HIS A 283 -12.46 5.80 14.91
N THR A 284 -12.67 4.52 15.21
CA THR A 284 -12.32 3.41 14.33
C THR A 284 -13.51 2.46 14.21
N ALA A 285 -13.57 1.73 13.11
CA ALA A 285 -14.55 0.68 12.91
C ALA A 285 -13.89 -0.55 12.28
N ILE A 286 -14.42 -1.73 12.60
CA ILE A 286 -13.88 -3.01 12.15
C ILE A 286 -14.93 -3.74 11.32
N TRP A 287 -14.61 -3.95 10.04
CA TRP A 287 -15.42 -4.81 9.18
C TRP A 287 -14.94 -6.25 9.24
N THR A 288 -15.88 -7.18 9.35
CA THR A 288 -15.63 -8.62 9.28
C THR A 288 -16.26 -9.15 7.98
N PRO A 289 -15.47 -9.82 7.13
CA PRO A 289 -15.98 -10.31 5.85
C PRO A 289 -17.14 -11.31 6.03
N PRO A 290 -18.04 -11.37 5.03
CA PRO A 290 -19.22 -12.21 5.12
C PRO A 290 -18.85 -13.70 5.16
N SER A 291 -19.54 -14.45 6.00
CA SER A 291 -19.69 -15.89 5.79
C SER A 291 -20.60 -16.11 4.58
N LYS A 292 -20.35 -17.18 3.79
CA LYS A 292 -21.05 -17.51 2.52
C LYS A 292 -22.47 -16.94 2.38
N GLY A 293 -22.67 -16.07 1.38
CA GLY A 293 -24.00 -15.57 0.98
C GLY A 293 -24.62 -14.51 1.90
N LYS A 294 -23.86 -13.91 2.80
CA LYS A 294 -24.30 -12.83 3.68
C LYS A 294 -23.49 -11.56 3.40
N LYS A 295 -23.96 -10.42 3.89
CA LYS A 295 -23.13 -9.19 4.01
C LYS A 295 -22.07 -9.36 5.09
N GLY A 296 -21.02 -8.58 5.03
CA GLY A 296 -20.09 -8.38 6.14
C GLY A 296 -20.79 -7.79 7.36
N THR A 297 -20.07 -7.73 8.45
CA THR A 297 -20.59 -7.14 9.69
C THR A 297 -19.58 -6.13 10.24
N TRP A 298 -20.11 -5.02 10.74
CA TRP A 298 -19.32 -3.98 11.36
C TRP A 298 -19.39 -4.06 12.89
N ALA A 299 -18.33 -3.62 13.52
CA ALA A 299 -18.26 -3.36 14.95
C ALA A 299 -17.51 -2.06 15.19
N ALA A 300 -17.93 -1.27 16.18
CA ALA A 300 -17.15 -0.13 16.63
C ALA A 300 -15.78 -0.60 17.13
N GLY A 301 -14.74 0.04 16.69
CA GLY A 301 -13.38 -0.16 17.16
C GLY A 301 -13.06 0.76 18.35
N PRO A 302 -11.83 0.70 18.89
CA PRO A 302 -11.37 1.63 19.92
C PRO A 302 -11.20 3.04 19.35
N ASN A 303 -11.55 4.06 20.13
CA ASN A 303 -11.21 5.43 19.81
C ASN A 303 -9.71 5.69 19.97
N PHE A 304 -9.19 6.72 19.31
CA PHE A 304 -7.82 7.15 19.51
C PHE A 304 -7.59 7.55 20.97
N PRO A 305 -6.54 7.05 21.62
CA PRO A 305 -6.25 7.37 23.02
C PRO A 305 -5.94 8.85 23.25
N ASN A 306 -6.17 9.33 24.46
CA ASN A 306 -5.83 10.67 24.93
C ASN A 306 -6.54 11.83 24.20
N GLY A 307 -7.66 11.57 23.52
CA GLY A 307 -8.36 12.55 22.73
C GLY A 307 -7.59 12.95 21.45
N ASP A 308 -6.73 12.06 20.95
CA ASP A 308 -6.05 12.29 19.67
C ASP A 308 -7.01 12.10 18.50
N GLN A 309 -6.61 12.62 17.37
CA GLN A 309 -7.40 12.65 16.14
C GLN A 309 -6.63 11.90 15.05
N ALA A 310 -7.30 11.39 14.06
CA ALA A 310 -6.66 10.76 12.91
C ALA A 310 -6.55 11.70 11.72
N TYR A 311 -7.53 12.60 11.51
CA TYR A 311 -7.67 13.32 10.26
C TYR A 311 -7.63 12.35 9.07
N ASP A 312 -6.87 12.69 8.06
CA ASP A 312 -6.50 11.91 6.89
C ASP A 312 -5.13 11.20 7.06
N ASN A 313 -4.81 10.80 8.29
CA ASN A 313 -3.51 10.18 8.58
C ASN A 313 -3.46 8.72 8.13
N PRO A 314 -2.29 8.23 7.72
CA PRO A 314 -2.12 6.90 7.16
C PRO A 314 -2.17 5.78 8.20
N VAL A 315 -2.52 4.59 7.71
CA VAL A 315 -2.35 3.33 8.45
C VAL A 315 -1.52 2.34 7.64
N SER A 316 -0.82 1.44 8.32
CA SER A 316 0.00 0.40 7.69
C SER A 316 -0.12 -0.92 8.42
N ILE A 317 -0.11 -2.01 7.66
CA ILE A 317 -0.03 -3.35 8.25
C ILE A 317 1.39 -3.63 8.76
N LEU A 318 1.49 -4.26 9.90
CA LEU A 318 2.74 -4.73 10.47
C LEU A 318 2.90 -6.24 10.24
N PRO A 319 4.12 -6.76 10.14
CA PRO A 319 4.33 -8.20 9.93
C PRO A 319 3.68 -9.09 10.99
N ASN A 320 3.52 -8.61 12.23
CA ASN A 320 2.85 -9.34 13.31
C ASN A 320 1.31 -9.36 13.19
N GLY A 321 0.75 -8.72 12.15
CA GLY A 321 -0.69 -8.63 11.89
C GLY A 321 -1.40 -7.47 12.61
N ASN A 322 -0.68 -6.67 13.39
CA ASN A 322 -1.20 -5.41 13.93
C ASN A 322 -1.28 -4.34 12.84
N VAL A 323 -2.00 -3.27 13.10
CA VAL A 323 -2.04 -2.07 12.27
C VAL A 323 -1.29 -0.96 13.00
N LEU A 324 -0.33 -0.34 12.33
CA LEU A 324 0.28 0.92 12.76
C LEU A 324 -0.60 2.06 12.24
N ALA A 325 -0.99 2.96 13.12
CA ALA A 325 -1.77 4.15 12.79
C ALA A 325 -1.07 5.39 13.33
N GLU A 326 -1.19 6.49 12.62
CA GLU A 326 -0.69 7.79 13.04
C GLU A 326 -1.85 8.66 13.56
N GLY A 327 -1.66 9.28 14.71
CA GLY A 327 -2.59 10.32 15.20
C GLY A 327 -2.15 11.71 14.74
N ALA A 328 -3.08 12.65 14.70
CA ALA A 328 -2.82 14.03 14.31
C ALA A 328 -1.78 14.74 15.17
N SER A 329 -1.52 14.24 16.38
CA SER A 329 -0.41 14.69 17.23
C SER A 329 0.96 14.17 16.77
N GLY A 330 1.01 13.31 15.76
CA GLY A 330 2.19 12.54 15.35
C GLY A 330 2.46 11.33 16.25
N GLN A 331 1.62 11.05 17.22
CA GLN A 331 1.75 9.86 18.07
C GLN A 331 1.45 8.60 17.23
N LEU A 332 2.33 7.61 17.30
CA LEU A 332 2.11 6.33 16.64
C LEU A 332 1.38 5.36 17.59
N TYR A 333 0.40 4.65 17.05
CA TYR A 333 -0.43 3.67 17.75
C TYR A 333 -0.34 2.31 17.06
N GLU A 334 -0.45 1.20 17.82
CA GLU A 334 -0.64 -0.13 17.26
C GLU A 334 -2.02 -0.69 17.63
N PHE A 335 -2.82 -1.03 16.62
CA PHE A 335 -4.06 -1.80 16.80
C PHE A 335 -3.76 -3.29 16.76
N ASP A 336 -4.02 -3.99 17.88
CA ASP A 336 -3.70 -5.42 18.04
C ASP A 336 -4.87 -6.36 17.66
N GLY A 337 -5.94 -5.80 17.09
CA GLY A 337 -7.20 -6.50 16.80
C GLY A 337 -8.29 -6.26 17.83
N LYS A 338 -7.96 -5.58 18.92
CA LYS A 338 -8.89 -5.24 19.98
C LYS A 338 -8.67 -3.85 20.57
N ASN A 339 -7.42 -3.49 20.82
CA ASN A 339 -7.04 -2.23 21.46
C ASN A 339 -6.15 -1.43 20.52
N LEU A 340 -6.29 -0.12 20.55
CA LEU A 340 -5.38 0.83 19.91
C LEU A 340 -4.37 1.29 20.98
N ASN A 341 -3.19 0.71 20.95
CA ASN A 341 -2.20 0.86 22.00
C ASN A 341 -1.24 2.01 21.65
N THR A 342 -1.10 2.98 22.54
CA THR A 342 -0.11 4.06 22.38
C THR A 342 1.30 3.49 22.41
N THR A 343 2.08 3.74 21.37
CA THR A 343 3.52 3.46 21.39
C THR A 343 4.28 4.56 22.11
N LYS A 344 5.58 4.39 22.33
CA LYS A 344 6.44 5.46 22.87
C LYS A 344 7.05 6.36 21.78
N PHE A 345 6.59 6.23 20.54
CA PHE A 345 7.18 6.88 19.38
C PHE A 345 6.20 7.84 18.72
N ALA A 346 6.76 8.88 18.13
CA ALA A 346 6.06 9.83 17.30
C ALA A 346 6.76 9.94 15.94
N GLY A 347 6.00 10.23 14.90
CA GLY A 347 6.46 10.46 13.53
C GLY A 347 5.30 10.98 12.70
N TYR A 348 5.61 11.67 11.62
CA TYR A 348 4.63 12.23 10.69
C TYR A 348 4.87 11.74 9.28
N GLY A 349 3.80 11.64 8.54
CA GLY A 349 3.78 11.32 7.13
C GLY A 349 3.58 9.84 6.86
N GLU A 350 3.64 9.47 5.63
CA GLU A 350 3.25 8.18 5.12
C GLU A 350 3.84 6.98 5.88
N LEU A 351 3.04 5.93 6.07
CA LEU A 351 3.44 4.69 6.76
C LEU A 351 3.58 3.55 5.73
N MET A 352 4.76 3.41 5.12
CA MET A 352 4.97 2.46 4.04
C MET A 352 5.67 1.17 4.51
N PRO A 353 5.07 -0.03 4.28
CA PRO A 353 5.73 -1.30 4.60
C PRO A 353 6.99 -1.54 3.76
N LEU A 354 8.09 -1.88 4.43
CA LEU A 354 9.36 -2.20 3.79
C LEU A 354 9.57 -3.71 3.68
N PRO A 355 10.34 -4.19 2.69
CA PRO A 355 10.65 -5.62 2.55
C PRO A 355 11.56 -6.16 3.67
N SER A 356 12.11 -5.30 4.51
CA SER A 356 12.82 -5.67 5.74
C SER A 356 11.87 -6.13 6.86
N GLY A 357 10.55 -5.87 6.72
CA GLY A 357 9.54 -6.07 7.76
C GLY A 357 9.41 -4.90 8.73
N GLU A 358 10.02 -3.77 8.41
CA GLU A 358 9.83 -2.47 9.08
C GLU A 358 8.79 -1.66 8.33
N VAL A 359 8.32 -0.56 8.91
CA VAL A 359 7.50 0.47 8.24
C VAL A 359 8.32 1.75 8.16
N LEU A 360 8.46 2.30 6.97
CA LEU A 360 9.05 3.63 6.78
C LEU A 360 8.01 4.68 7.20
N VAL A 361 8.40 5.56 8.11
CA VAL A 361 7.57 6.62 8.66
C VAL A 361 8.01 7.94 8.04
N GLY A 362 7.17 8.53 7.21
CA GLY A 362 7.38 9.82 6.55
C GLY A 362 8.69 9.93 5.76
N GLY A 363 9.28 8.82 5.33
CA GLY A 363 10.58 8.84 4.66
C GLY A 363 11.80 9.09 5.57
N TYR A 364 11.60 9.28 6.88
CA TYR A 364 12.65 9.75 7.81
C TYR A 364 13.14 8.70 8.80
N ALA A 365 12.32 7.71 9.15
CA ALA A 365 12.63 6.70 10.15
C ALA A 365 12.00 5.36 9.82
N ALA A 366 12.58 4.27 10.30
CA ALA A 366 12.06 2.92 10.18
C ALA A 366 11.48 2.45 11.52
N TYR A 367 10.19 2.15 11.54
CA TYR A 367 9.49 1.57 12.68
C TYR A 367 9.53 0.06 12.61
N LYS A 368 9.85 -0.58 13.75
CA LYS A 368 9.84 -2.02 13.90
C LYS A 368 8.96 -2.42 15.08
N THR A 369 7.97 -3.25 14.81
CA THR A 369 7.10 -3.81 15.85
C THR A 369 7.76 -4.94 16.64
N THR A 370 7.11 -5.35 17.73
CA THR A 370 7.47 -6.56 18.48
C THR A 370 6.77 -7.79 17.90
N GLY A 371 7.30 -8.96 18.22
CA GLY A 371 6.73 -10.23 17.75
C GLY A 371 7.21 -10.62 16.36
N THR A 372 6.54 -11.62 15.80
CA THR A 372 6.85 -12.17 14.48
C THR A 372 5.54 -12.49 13.76
N TYR A 373 5.62 -12.68 12.45
CA TYR A 373 4.48 -13.08 11.63
C TYR A 373 4.08 -14.56 11.86
N ASP A 374 2.82 -14.87 11.60
CA ASP A 374 2.38 -16.27 11.49
C ASP A 374 2.95 -16.87 10.19
N PRO A 375 3.67 -18.02 10.24
CA PRO A 375 4.24 -18.65 9.06
C PRO A 375 3.23 -18.93 7.93
N SER A 376 1.94 -19.06 8.24
CA SER A 376 0.90 -19.27 7.23
C SER A 376 0.61 -18.03 6.37
N TRP A 377 1.08 -16.85 6.77
CA TRP A 377 0.95 -15.60 6.01
C TRP A 377 2.05 -15.45 4.96
N ALA A 378 3.15 -16.18 5.12
CA ALA A 378 4.31 -16.07 4.25
C ALA A 378 4.01 -16.59 2.82
N PRO A 379 4.59 -15.98 1.79
CA PRO A 379 4.62 -16.56 0.47
C PRO A 379 5.27 -17.94 0.47
N THR A 380 4.88 -18.82 -0.44
CA THR A 380 5.56 -20.10 -0.66
C THR A 380 6.08 -20.19 -2.08
N VAL A 381 7.31 -20.64 -2.25
CA VAL A 381 7.91 -20.86 -3.57
C VAL A 381 7.70 -22.32 -3.97
N SER A 382 7.01 -22.56 -5.09
CA SER A 382 6.77 -23.89 -5.64
C SER A 382 7.67 -24.21 -6.84
N SER A 383 8.14 -23.17 -7.56
CA SER A 383 9.07 -23.31 -8.68
C SER A 383 9.98 -22.09 -8.77
N SER A 384 11.29 -22.32 -8.82
CA SER A 384 12.31 -21.30 -9.04
C SER A 384 13.49 -21.88 -9.81
N PRO A 385 14.27 -21.06 -10.55
CA PRO A 385 15.51 -21.52 -11.16
C PRO A 385 16.53 -21.88 -10.07
N SER A 386 17.24 -22.98 -10.25
CA SER A 386 18.39 -23.37 -9.37
C SER A 386 19.67 -22.60 -9.69
N SER A 387 19.74 -21.98 -10.86
CA SER A 387 20.84 -21.13 -11.31
C SER A 387 20.31 -19.96 -12.12
N VAL A 388 20.90 -18.78 -11.90
CA VAL A 388 20.55 -17.54 -12.60
C VAL A 388 21.82 -16.83 -13.07
N THR A 389 21.73 -16.19 -14.24
CA THR A 389 22.81 -15.41 -14.84
C THR A 389 22.50 -13.93 -14.68
N ARG A 390 23.49 -13.13 -14.32
CA ARG A 390 23.40 -11.68 -14.20
C ARG A 390 22.92 -11.04 -15.50
N GLY A 391 22.03 -10.05 -15.39
CA GLY A 391 21.44 -9.34 -16.53
C GLY A 391 20.39 -10.14 -17.30
N GLN A 392 19.95 -11.29 -16.79
CA GLN A 392 18.90 -12.11 -17.40
C GLN A 392 17.61 -12.07 -16.57
N THR A 393 16.49 -12.31 -17.24
CA THR A 393 15.17 -12.41 -16.64
C THR A 393 14.77 -13.86 -16.43
N TYR A 394 14.16 -14.15 -15.30
CA TYR A 394 13.65 -15.47 -14.94
C TYR A 394 12.23 -15.37 -14.40
N GLN A 395 11.53 -16.49 -14.37
CA GLN A 395 10.21 -16.57 -13.74
C GLN A 395 10.30 -17.41 -12.46
N ILE A 396 9.51 -17.00 -11.46
CA ILE A 396 9.29 -17.70 -10.21
C ILE A 396 7.80 -17.84 -9.96
N SER A 397 7.37 -18.97 -9.37
CA SER A 397 5.96 -19.20 -9.05
C SER A 397 5.78 -19.82 -7.67
N GLY A 398 4.59 -19.60 -7.11
CA GLY A 398 4.25 -20.08 -5.78
C GLY A 398 2.86 -19.63 -5.35
N THR A 399 2.64 -19.44 -4.05
CA THR A 399 1.37 -18.96 -3.51
C THR A 399 1.58 -17.70 -2.66
N GLN A 400 0.56 -16.87 -2.54
CA GLN A 400 0.53 -15.65 -1.73
C GLN A 400 1.66 -14.63 -2.03
N PHE A 401 2.14 -14.57 -3.27
CA PHE A 401 3.21 -13.66 -3.67
C PHE A 401 2.88 -12.17 -3.50
N ASN A 402 1.60 -11.84 -3.52
CA ASN A 402 1.10 -10.47 -3.36
C ASN A 402 0.73 -10.13 -1.90
N GLY A 403 1.00 -11.04 -0.95
CA GLY A 403 0.61 -10.85 0.44
C GLY A 403 -0.88 -11.05 0.69
N LEU A 404 -1.30 -10.69 1.90
CA LEU A 404 -2.68 -10.86 2.38
C LEU A 404 -3.50 -9.56 2.29
N ASN A 405 -2.85 -8.44 1.97
CA ASN A 405 -3.43 -7.10 1.95
C ASN A 405 -2.61 -6.17 1.03
N GLN A 406 -3.06 -4.92 0.91
CA GLN A 406 -2.37 -3.90 0.13
C GLN A 406 -1.19 -3.25 0.87
N GLY A 407 -1.02 -3.49 2.16
CA GLY A 407 0.07 -2.96 2.96
C GLY A 407 -0.31 -1.71 3.74
N SER A 408 -0.48 -0.60 3.09
CA SER A 408 -1.05 0.63 3.63
C SER A 408 -2.05 1.21 2.64
N ALA A 409 -2.86 2.12 3.09
CA ALA A 409 -3.82 2.82 2.24
C ALA A 409 -4.31 4.10 2.91
N PHE A 410 -4.50 5.10 2.11
CA PHE A 410 -5.37 6.24 2.31
C PHE A 410 -6.13 6.48 1.00
N GLY A 411 -7.17 7.32 0.97
CA GLY A 411 -8.00 7.46 -0.22
C GLY A 411 -7.28 8.04 -1.45
N ASP A 412 -6.34 8.93 -1.27
CA ASP A 412 -5.72 9.73 -2.32
C ASP A 412 -4.23 10.03 -2.09
N GLU A 413 -3.79 10.27 -0.86
CA GLU A 413 -2.46 10.79 -0.57
C GLU A 413 -1.44 9.73 -0.14
N PHE A 414 -1.91 8.61 0.42
CA PHE A 414 -1.04 7.66 1.13
C PHE A 414 -1.28 6.22 0.70
N ASP A 415 -1.59 6.02 -0.57
CA ASP A 415 -1.85 4.71 -1.17
C ASP A 415 -0.56 3.92 -1.44
N SER A 416 0.35 3.83 -0.48
CA SER A 416 1.60 3.06 -0.56
C SER A 416 1.37 1.56 -0.65
N HIS A 417 0.57 1.14 -1.61
CA HIS A 417 0.24 -0.26 -1.80
C HIS A 417 1.47 -1.10 -2.14
N THR A 418 1.68 -2.19 -1.40
CA THR A 418 2.82 -3.12 -1.56
C THR A 418 2.38 -4.55 -1.88
N ASN A 419 1.20 -4.72 -2.50
CA ASN A 419 0.61 -6.02 -2.84
C ASN A 419 1.19 -6.63 -4.13
N TYR A 420 2.51 -6.65 -4.25
CA TYR A 420 3.28 -7.29 -5.32
C TYR A 420 4.51 -8.00 -4.74
N PRO A 421 4.98 -9.06 -5.42
CA PRO A 421 6.13 -9.81 -4.93
C PRO A 421 7.43 -9.05 -5.13
N LEU A 422 8.33 -9.15 -4.15
CA LEU A 422 9.72 -8.78 -4.29
C LEU A 422 10.57 -10.06 -4.30
N VAL A 423 11.58 -10.12 -5.15
CA VAL A 423 12.57 -11.20 -5.14
C VAL A 423 13.86 -10.67 -4.55
N ARG A 424 14.28 -11.27 -3.43
CA ARG A 424 15.50 -10.93 -2.72
C ARG A 424 16.48 -12.11 -2.75
N ILE A 425 17.71 -11.86 -3.20
CA ILE A 425 18.78 -12.84 -3.23
C ILE A 425 19.87 -12.38 -2.26
N THR A 426 20.30 -13.30 -1.37
CA THR A 426 21.39 -13.06 -0.43
C THR A 426 22.55 -13.96 -0.77
N ASN A 427 23.73 -13.41 -1.03
CA ASN A 427 24.94 -14.16 -1.29
C ASN A 427 25.43 -14.84 0.01
N ASN A 428 25.67 -16.14 -0.03
CA ASN A 428 26.05 -16.92 1.16
C ASN A 428 27.44 -16.55 1.70
N SER A 429 28.34 -16.08 0.86
CA SER A 429 29.73 -15.78 1.23
C SER A 429 29.86 -14.39 1.87
N SER A 430 29.30 -13.37 1.24
CA SER A 430 29.40 -11.98 1.71
C SER A 430 28.25 -11.60 2.66
N GLY A 431 27.12 -12.30 2.58
CA GLY A 431 25.88 -11.92 3.21
C GLY A 431 25.29 -10.63 2.60
N HIS A 432 25.72 -10.25 1.40
CA HIS A 432 25.14 -9.11 0.70
C HIS A 432 23.75 -9.45 0.12
N VAL A 433 22.86 -8.49 0.22
CA VAL A 433 21.46 -8.57 -0.19
C VAL A 433 21.27 -7.82 -1.50
N PHE A 434 20.60 -8.47 -2.44
CA PHE A 434 20.22 -7.88 -3.73
C PHE A 434 18.74 -8.07 -3.95
N TYR A 435 18.05 -7.01 -4.31
CA TYR A 435 16.67 -7.07 -4.81
C TYR A 435 16.70 -7.15 -6.33
N CYS A 436 15.94 -8.11 -6.86
CA CYS A 436 15.73 -8.28 -8.30
C CYS A 436 14.43 -7.61 -8.65
N ARG A 437 14.44 -6.68 -9.62
CA ARG A 437 13.22 -6.03 -10.08
C ARG A 437 12.21 -7.08 -10.54
N THR A 438 11.02 -7.09 -9.96
CA THR A 438 9.93 -7.97 -10.39
C THR A 438 8.97 -7.24 -11.31
N HIS A 439 8.35 -7.99 -12.23
CA HIS A 439 7.43 -7.44 -13.23
C HIS A 439 6.56 -8.53 -13.86
N ASP A 440 5.55 -8.10 -14.62
CA ASP A 440 4.57 -8.99 -15.27
C ASP A 440 3.95 -9.98 -14.30
N HIS A 441 3.51 -9.46 -13.16
CA HIS A 441 2.84 -10.27 -12.14
C HIS A 441 1.59 -10.92 -12.74
N SER A 442 1.39 -12.20 -12.47
CA SER A 442 0.21 -12.93 -12.97
C SER A 442 -1.11 -12.44 -12.36
N THR A 443 -1.04 -11.68 -11.28
CA THR A 443 -2.16 -11.00 -10.62
C THR A 443 -1.65 -9.90 -9.69
N MET A 444 -2.48 -8.89 -9.45
CA MET A 444 -2.30 -7.88 -8.39
C MET A 444 -3.28 -8.10 -7.22
N GLY A 445 -3.99 -9.23 -7.19
CA GLY A 445 -4.92 -9.56 -6.12
C GLY A 445 -4.23 -9.96 -4.82
N VAL A 446 -4.88 -9.70 -3.70
CA VAL A 446 -4.40 -10.02 -2.35
C VAL A 446 -4.99 -11.36 -1.87
N ALA A 447 -4.37 -11.95 -0.85
CA ALA A 447 -4.84 -13.18 -0.17
C ALA A 447 -5.27 -14.28 -1.16
N THR A 448 -4.43 -14.56 -2.15
CA THR A 448 -4.73 -15.50 -3.24
C THR A 448 -4.85 -16.97 -2.79
N GLY A 449 -4.61 -17.24 -1.50
CA GLY A 449 -4.72 -18.56 -0.88
C GLY A 449 -3.78 -19.57 -1.54
N SER A 450 -4.31 -20.75 -1.89
CA SER A 450 -3.56 -21.82 -2.55
C SER A 450 -3.41 -21.64 -4.07
N LYS A 451 -3.93 -20.57 -4.65
CA LYS A 451 -3.80 -20.31 -6.09
C LYS A 451 -2.33 -20.07 -6.44
N THR A 452 -1.83 -20.81 -7.43
CA THR A 452 -0.49 -20.56 -7.97
C THR A 452 -0.46 -19.22 -8.69
N VAL A 453 0.50 -18.39 -8.31
CA VAL A 453 0.79 -17.09 -8.91
C VAL A 453 2.27 -17.04 -9.32
N SER A 454 2.61 -16.15 -10.23
CA SER A 454 3.97 -16.01 -10.73
C SER A 454 4.35 -14.57 -10.98
N THR A 455 5.65 -14.32 -11.02
CA THR A 455 6.25 -13.07 -11.45
C THR A 455 7.53 -13.35 -12.23
N ASN A 456 7.89 -12.47 -13.14
CA ASN A 456 9.24 -12.41 -13.68
C ASN A 456 10.13 -11.60 -12.74
N PHE A 457 11.43 -11.87 -12.75
CA PHE A 457 12.43 -11.07 -12.03
C PHE A 457 13.71 -10.91 -12.82
N ASP A 458 14.28 -9.71 -12.80
CA ASP A 458 15.52 -9.35 -13.49
C ASP A 458 16.68 -9.45 -12.50
N VAL A 459 17.66 -10.28 -12.83
CA VAL A 459 18.89 -10.42 -12.01
C VAL A 459 19.80 -9.23 -12.29
N PRO A 460 20.12 -8.38 -11.30
CA PRO A 460 20.99 -7.23 -11.52
C PRO A 460 22.35 -7.62 -12.12
N SER A 461 22.82 -6.86 -13.11
CA SER A 461 24.13 -7.11 -13.75
C SER A 461 25.31 -6.98 -12.80
N GLY A 462 25.17 -6.17 -11.74
CA GLY A 462 26.17 -5.97 -10.70
C GLY A 462 26.07 -6.95 -9.51
N MET A 463 25.15 -7.93 -9.55
CA MET A 463 25.00 -8.91 -8.48
C MET A 463 26.26 -9.76 -8.31
N GLU A 464 26.61 -10.12 -7.08
CA GLU A 464 27.73 -11.05 -6.79
C GLU A 464 27.40 -12.47 -7.26
N THR A 465 28.38 -13.14 -7.82
CA THR A 465 28.26 -14.55 -8.22
C THR A 465 28.47 -15.49 -7.03
N GLY A 466 27.95 -16.71 -7.16
CA GLY A 466 28.15 -17.78 -6.18
C GLY A 466 26.86 -18.33 -5.59
N ALA A 467 27.03 -19.26 -4.65
CA ALA A 467 25.90 -19.85 -3.91
C ALA A 467 25.17 -18.80 -3.09
N SER A 468 23.86 -18.78 -3.20
CA SER A 468 23.00 -17.75 -2.64
C SER A 468 21.67 -18.34 -2.16
N GLN A 469 20.89 -17.54 -1.43
CA GLN A 469 19.53 -17.85 -0.99
C GLN A 469 18.56 -16.86 -1.62
N LEU A 470 17.52 -17.37 -2.24
CA LEU A 470 16.43 -16.59 -2.81
C LEU A 470 15.19 -16.70 -1.94
N VAL A 471 14.54 -15.57 -1.67
CA VAL A 471 13.23 -15.48 -1.03
C VAL A 471 12.30 -14.58 -1.86
N VAL A 472 11.01 -14.88 -1.82
CA VAL A 472 9.97 -13.93 -2.22
C VAL A 472 9.49 -13.21 -0.97
N VAL A 473 9.40 -11.89 -1.02
CA VAL A 473 8.89 -11.07 0.09
C VAL A 473 7.58 -10.43 -0.34
N ALA A 474 6.58 -10.48 0.53
CA ALA A 474 5.30 -9.79 0.36
C ALA A 474 4.88 -9.13 1.68
N ASN A 475 4.51 -7.86 1.65
CA ASN A 475 4.18 -7.05 2.83
C ASN A 475 5.21 -7.22 3.98
N GLY A 476 6.50 -7.19 3.66
CA GLY A 476 7.58 -7.36 4.64
C GLY A 476 7.80 -8.80 5.14
N ILE A 477 7.02 -9.78 4.70
CA ILE A 477 7.10 -11.18 5.14
C ILE A 477 7.81 -12.03 4.07
N PRO A 478 8.98 -12.64 4.39
CA PRO A 478 9.70 -13.49 3.44
C PRO A 478 9.16 -14.92 3.39
N SER A 479 9.24 -15.55 2.23
CA SER A 479 9.08 -16.99 2.07
C SER A 479 10.20 -17.76 2.75
N THR A 480 10.05 -19.08 2.88
CA THR A 480 11.20 -19.98 3.10
C THR A 480 12.21 -19.80 1.96
N ALA A 481 13.49 -19.71 2.31
CA ALA A 481 14.57 -19.53 1.35
C ALA A 481 14.76 -20.77 0.47
N VAL A 482 15.04 -20.54 -0.81
CA VAL A 482 15.43 -21.57 -1.77
C VAL A 482 16.86 -21.31 -2.25
N ALA A 483 17.65 -22.38 -2.40
CA ALA A 483 19.03 -22.27 -2.85
C ALA A 483 19.06 -21.89 -4.34
N VAL A 484 19.94 -20.95 -4.71
CA VAL A 484 20.19 -20.52 -6.08
C VAL A 484 21.68 -20.25 -6.28
N THR A 485 22.19 -20.54 -7.47
CA THR A 485 23.57 -20.15 -7.84
C THR A 485 23.53 -19.00 -8.81
N VAL A 486 24.19 -17.89 -8.48
CA VAL A 486 24.35 -16.72 -9.38
C VAL A 486 25.62 -16.91 -10.21
N GLN A 487 25.51 -16.74 -11.54
CA GLN A 487 26.58 -16.90 -12.54
C GLN A 487 26.91 -15.58 -13.25
#